data_3ef564f1ab32f2e2116e39b8203ccd12
#
_entry.id   3ef564f1ab32f2e2116e39b8203ccd12
#
_cell.length_a   1.000
_cell.length_b   1.000
_cell.length_c   1.000
_cell.angle_alpha   90.00
_cell.angle_beta   90.00
_cell.angle_gamma   90.00
#
_symmetry.space_group_name_H-M   'P 1'
#
loop_
_entity.id
_entity.type
_entity.pdbx_description
1 polymer ?
#
loop_
_entity_poly.entity_id
_entity_poly.type
_entity_poly.pdbx_seq_one_letter_code
_entity_poly.pdbx_strand_id
1 'polypeptide(L)'
;MVAENIAVPAKSARTNSIAIAFAVMVAVLILGPLPPFNLYPVDLIRALCFALFACAFNLLIGYGGLLSFGHAMFFGWAAYVAAHLAKVGTISLPVWAGAWSWIVIPLPPLAPELAILGGTMFAGFLGVIAGSLAIRRQGIYFAMITLALAQMMYFFALQAKFTGGEDGIQAVPRGRLFGVIDLDNTMAMYVFVAAVFVAAFLLIYRIINSPFGEVLKAIRENEPRAISLGYRTERYKLVAFVMSATLAGLAGATKAIAIGLASLSDVQWQMSGEVVLMTLVGGLGTVFGPVVGAAIIVAMQTQLVGFGQWVTIIQGIIFVVCVLLFRRGVVGELAAWLRIRL
;
A
#
# COMPACT_ATOMS: atom_id res chain seq x y z
N MET A 1 -34.39 -28.09 -16.35
CA MET A 1 -33.24 -28.02 -17.24
C MET A 1 -33.40 -26.77 -18.11
N VAL A 2 -32.98 -25.58 -17.59
CA VAL A 2 -33.01 -24.32 -18.34
C VAL A 2 -31.57 -23.87 -18.35
N ALA A 3 -30.90 -24.04 -19.48
CA ALA A 3 -29.57 -23.50 -19.73
C ALA A 3 -29.75 -21.99 -19.93
N GLU A 4 -29.46 -21.23 -18.87
CA GLU A 4 -29.38 -19.78 -18.94
C GLU A 4 -28.18 -19.42 -19.82
N ASN A 5 -28.46 -18.92 -21.01
CA ASN A 5 -27.46 -18.42 -21.96
C ASN A 5 -26.71 -17.22 -21.31
N ILE A 6 -25.63 -17.51 -20.60
CA ILE A 6 -24.71 -16.47 -20.14
C ILE A 6 -23.93 -16.01 -21.37
N ALA A 7 -24.46 -15.01 -22.07
CA ALA A 7 -23.76 -14.33 -23.16
C ALA A 7 -22.45 -13.75 -22.59
N VAL A 8 -21.31 -14.31 -23.00
CA VAL A 8 -19.98 -13.75 -22.70
C VAL A 8 -19.90 -12.38 -23.37
N PRO A 9 -19.86 -11.28 -22.62
CA PRO A 9 -19.79 -9.96 -23.23
C PRO A 9 -18.51 -9.84 -24.06
N ALA A 10 -18.64 -9.25 -25.25
CA ALA A 10 -17.54 -9.05 -26.18
C ALA A 10 -16.35 -8.35 -25.50
N LYS A 11 -15.13 -8.76 -25.82
CA LYS A 11 -13.85 -8.24 -25.25
C LYS A 11 -13.77 -6.70 -25.28
N SER A 12 -14.42 -6.06 -26.26
CA SER A 12 -14.54 -4.60 -26.41
C SER A 12 -15.32 -3.91 -25.28
N ALA A 13 -16.39 -4.53 -24.77
CA ALA A 13 -17.21 -3.92 -23.71
C ALA A 13 -16.47 -3.88 -22.35
N ARG A 14 -15.63 -4.87 -22.07
CA ARG A 14 -14.78 -4.89 -20.86
C ARG A 14 -13.68 -3.84 -20.92
N THR A 15 -13.07 -3.63 -22.08
CA THR A 15 -12.02 -2.62 -22.25
C THR A 15 -12.58 -1.20 -22.07
N ASN A 16 -13.78 -0.95 -22.55
CA ASN A 16 -14.43 0.36 -22.41
C ASN A 16 -14.81 0.67 -20.95
N SER A 17 -15.30 -0.31 -20.18
CA SER A 17 -15.67 -0.08 -18.78
C SER A 17 -14.46 0.23 -17.90
N ILE A 18 -13.34 -0.44 -18.11
CA ILE A 18 -12.07 -0.17 -17.38
C ILE A 18 -11.52 1.21 -17.76
N ALA A 19 -11.57 1.58 -19.05
CA ALA A 19 -11.14 2.89 -19.50
C ALA A 19 -12.00 4.02 -18.90
N ILE A 20 -13.32 3.83 -18.80
CA ILE A 20 -14.22 4.77 -18.14
C ILE A 20 -13.90 4.89 -16.64
N ALA A 21 -13.72 3.76 -15.93
CA ALA A 21 -13.37 3.78 -14.51
C ALA A 21 -12.02 4.50 -14.26
N PHE A 22 -11.04 4.28 -15.13
CA PHE A 22 -9.76 4.99 -15.05
C PHE A 22 -9.92 6.48 -15.34
N ALA A 23 -10.71 6.85 -16.35
CA ALA A 23 -10.99 8.25 -16.67
C ALA A 23 -11.72 8.96 -15.51
N VAL A 24 -12.68 8.29 -14.86
CA VAL A 24 -13.36 8.82 -13.67
C VAL A 24 -12.38 9.01 -12.53
N MET A 25 -11.51 8.03 -12.26
CA MET A 25 -10.48 8.15 -11.23
C MET A 25 -9.57 9.36 -11.49
N VAL A 26 -9.06 9.51 -12.71
CA VAL A 26 -8.21 10.66 -13.09
C VAL A 26 -8.99 11.98 -13.01
N ALA A 27 -10.25 12.00 -13.42
CA ALA A 27 -11.11 13.18 -13.30
C ALA A 27 -11.30 13.60 -11.83
N VAL A 28 -11.54 12.64 -10.93
CA VAL A 28 -11.64 12.90 -9.49
C VAL A 28 -10.33 13.45 -8.93
N LEU A 29 -9.18 12.93 -9.37
CA LEU A 29 -7.88 13.44 -8.97
C LEU A 29 -7.63 14.88 -9.45
N ILE A 30 -8.08 15.24 -10.64
CA ILE A 30 -7.89 16.60 -11.18
C ILE A 30 -8.89 17.58 -10.55
N LEU A 31 -10.15 17.19 -10.43
CA LEU A 31 -11.23 18.05 -9.97
C LEU A 31 -11.32 18.18 -8.45
N GLY A 32 -10.81 17.20 -7.68
CA GLY A 32 -10.91 17.15 -6.22
C GLY A 32 -10.40 18.42 -5.51
N PRO A 33 -9.20 18.94 -5.83
CA PRO A 33 -8.70 20.17 -5.20
C PRO A 33 -9.29 21.45 -5.79
N LEU A 34 -10.03 21.36 -6.92
CA LEU A 34 -10.60 22.52 -7.60
C LEU A 34 -12.02 22.85 -7.11
N PRO A 35 -12.47 24.12 -7.21
CA PRO A 35 -13.88 24.45 -7.01
C PRO A 35 -14.77 23.70 -8.03
N PRO A 36 -15.93 23.14 -7.62
CA PRO A 36 -16.67 23.36 -6.40
C PRO A 36 -16.35 22.41 -5.23
N PHE A 37 -15.50 21.38 -5.44
CA PHE A 37 -15.29 20.34 -4.42
C PHE A 37 -14.40 20.83 -3.26
N ASN A 38 -13.41 21.68 -3.51
CA ASN A 38 -12.51 22.30 -2.52
C ASN A 38 -12.02 21.31 -1.42
N LEU A 39 -11.69 20.08 -1.80
CA LEU A 39 -11.14 19.12 -0.87
C LEU A 39 -9.73 19.56 -0.46
N TYR A 40 -9.43 19.49 0.83
CA TYR A 40 -8.12 19.86 1.34
C TYR A 40 -7.03 18.98 0.69
N PRO A 41 -6.01 19.58 0.03
CA PRO A 41 -4.98 18.81 -0.67
C PRO A 41 -4.22 17.85 0.25
N VAL A 42 -4.07 18.18 1.53
CA VAL A 42 -3.39 17.32 2.52
C VAL A 42 -4.16 16.01 2.75
N ASP A 43 -5.49 16.07 2.84
CA ASP A 43 -6.32 14.87 3.01
C ASP A 43 -6.31 14.01 1.76
N LEU A 44 -6.28 14.64 0.57
CA LEU A 44 -6.14 13.94 -0.70
C LEU A 44 -4.78 13.25 -0.81
N ILE A 45 -3.69 13.91 -0.43
CA ILE A 45 -2.35 13.33 -0.36
C ILE A 45 -2.35 12.09 0.53
N ARG A 46 -2.94 12.20 1.73
CA ARG A 46 -3.06 11.09 2.66
C ARG A 46 -3.87 9.93 2.05
N ALA A 47 -5.02 10.24 1.46
CA ALA A 47 -5.88 9.24 0.81
C ALA A 47 -5.15 8.52 -0.34
N LEU A 48 -4.36 9.21 -1.15
CA LEU A 48 -3.60 8.62 -2.24
C LEU A 48 -2.48 7.69 -1.75
N CYS A 49 -1.76 8.07 -0.70
CA CYS A 49 -0.74 7.21 -0.10
C CYS A 49 -1.37 5.92 0.46
N PHE A 50 -2.49 6.01 1.17
CA PHE A 50 -3.19 4.84 1.67
C PHE A 50 -3.87 4.03 0.56
N ALA A 51 -4.35 4.68 -0.50
CA ALA A 51 -4.88 3.99 -1.68
C ALA A 51 -3.80 3.16 -2.38
N LEU A 52 -2.58 3.71 -2.52
CA LEU A 52 -1.46 2.96 -3.06
C LEU A 52 -1.09 1.77 -2.16
N PHE A 53 -1.06 1.98 -0.85
CA PHE A 53 -0.82 0.91 0.12
C PHE A 53 -1.88 -0.20 0.03
N ALA A 54 -3.16 0.17 -0.07
CA ALA A 54 -4.27 -0.77 -0.23
C ALA A 54 -4.21 -1.51 -1.58
N CYS A 55 -3.84 -0.85 -2.68
CA CYS A 55 -3.64 -1.49 -3.98
C CYS A 55 -2.47 -2.47 -3.97
N ALA A 56 -1.36 -2.11 -3.31
CA ALA A 56 -0.20 -2.99 -3.11
C ALA A 56 -0.58 -4.24 -2.30
N PHE A 57 -1.36 -4.08 -1.23
CA PHE A 57 -1.86 -5.18 -0.43
C PHE A 57 -2.85 -6.06 -1.19
N ASN A 58 -3.75 -5.45 -1.98
CA ASN A 58 -4.71 -6.19 -2.82
C ASN A 58 -4.02 -7.05 -3.89
N LEU A 59 -2.84 -6.64 -4.39
CA LEU A 59 -2.05 -7.48 -5.28
C LEU A 59 -1.72 -8.83 -4.63
N LEU A 60 -1.43 -8.84 -3.33
CA LEU A 60 -1.09 -10.06 -2.61
C LEU A 60 -2.34 -10.84 -2.18
N ILE A 61 -3.29 -10.22 -1.48
CA ILE A 61 -4.47 -10.92 -0.98
C ILE A 61 -5.51 -11.15 -2.07
N GLY A 62 -5.78 -10.13 -2.89
CA GLY A 62 -6.82 -10.15 -3.91
C GLY A 62 -6.49 -11.05 -5.09
N TYR A 63 -5.25 -11.13 -5.49
CA TYR A 63 -4.82 -11.93 -6.65
C TYR A 63 -3.96 -13.14 -6.25
N GLY A 64 -3.17 -13.05 -5.18
CA GLY A 64 -2.35 -14.15 -4.69
C GLY A 64 -2.99 -15.03 -3.63
N GLY A 65 -4.09 -14.60 -3.00
CA GLY A 65 -4.76 -15.32 -1.92
C GLY A 65 -3.95 -15.40 -0.62
N LEU A 66 -2.95 -14.54 -0.43
CA LEU A 66 -2.06 -14.55 0.73
C LEU A 66 -2.42 -13.41 1.68
N LEU A 67 -3.04 -13.73 2.81
CA LEU A 67 -3.35 -12.76 3.86
C LEU A 67 -2.12 -12.50 4.73
N SER A 68 -1.55 -11.30 4.64
CA SER A 68 -0.37 -10.90 5.42
C SER A 68 -0.72 -9.79 6.40
N PHE A 69 -0.45 -10.01 7.69
CA PHE A 69 -0.53 -8.98 8.73
C PHE A 69 0.81 -8.25 8.94
N GLY A 70 1.77 -8.45 8.04
CA GLY A 70 3.09 -7.83 8.11
C GLY A 70 3.29 -6.62 7.22
N HIS A 71 2.29 -6.19 6.43
CA HIS A 71 2.50 -5.15 5.41
C HIS A 71 2.82 -3.77 6.01
N ALA A 72 2.38 -3.50 7.25
CA ALA A 72 2.73 -2.29 7.98
C ALA A 72 4.25 -2.13 8.16
N MET A 73 5.00 -3.24 8.34
CA MET A 73 6.45 -3.12 8.48
C MET A 73 7.12 -2.57 7.22
N PHE A 74 6.65 -2.93 6.01
CA PHE A 74 7.21 -2.41 4.75
C PHE A 74 6.86 -0.94 4.56
N PHE A 75 5.61 -0.58 4.87
CA PHE A 75 5.12 0.78 4.80
C PHE A 75 5.88 1.71 5.77
N GLY A 76 5.93 1.35 7.05
CA GLY A 76 6.52 2.16 8.09
C GLY A 76 8.06 2.21 8.01
N TRP A 77 8.72 1.09 7.73
CA TRP A 77 10.19 1.10 7.60
C TRP A 77 10.67 1.86 6.38
N ALA A 78 9.95 1.79 5.25
CA ALA A 78 10.24 2.64 4.10
C ALA A 78 10.07 4.12 4.44
N ALA A 79 9.05 4.46 5.25
CA ALA A 79 8.84 5.82 5.75
C ALA A 79 10.02 6.28 6.61
N TYR A 80 10.50 5.45 7.55
CA TYR A 80 11.67 5.77 8.39
C TYR A 80 12.94 5.96 7.58
N VAL A 81 13.23 5.06 6.65
CA VAL A 81 14.42 5.17 5.79
C VAL A 81 14.35 6.41 4.93
N ALA A 82 13.22 6.69 4.28
CA ALA A 82 13.05 7.89 3.47
C ALA A 82 13.19 9.17 4.32
N ALA A 83 12.56 9.21 5.49
CA ALA A 83 12.65 10.35 6.41
C ALA A 83 14.08 10.58 6.90
N HIS A 84 14.82 9.51 7.24
CA HIS A 84 16.19 9.59 7.67
C HIS A 84 17.11 10.09 6.56
N LEU A 85 16.97 9.57 5.34
CA LEU A 85 17.76 9.99 4.17
C LEU A 85 17.48 11.46 3.78
N ALA A 86 16.23 11.91 3.90
CA ALA A 86 15.85 13.27 3.56
C ALA A 86 16.29 14.29 4.65
N LYS A 87 16.27 13.92 5.94
CA LYS A 87 16.53 14.83 7.05
C LYS A 87 17.97 14.82 7.50
N VAL A 88 18.55 13.64 7.71
CA VAL A 88 19.86 13.46 8.32
C VAL A 88 20.93 13.16 7.28
N GLY A 89 20.59 12.36 6.28
CA GLY A 89 21.52 11.97 5.22
C GLY A 89 22.67 11.07 5.64
N THR A 90 22.98 10.98 6.94
CA THR A 90 24.05 10.13 7.44
C THR A 90 23.62 8.69 7.61
N ILE A 91 24.37 7.75 7.05
CA ILE A 91 24.17 6.32 7.27
C ILE A 91 25.18 5.86 8.33
N SER A 92 24.67 5.39 9.47
CA SER A 92 25.49 4.75 10.50
C SER A 92 25.37 3.24 10.38
N LEU A 93 26.47 2.59 9.98
CA LEU A 93 26.54 1.13 9.89
C LEU A 93 27.27 0.59 11.11
N PRO A 94 26.67 -0.41 11.83
CA PRO A 94 27.38 -1.11 12.87
C PRO A 94 28.47 -1.98 12.22
N VAL A 95 29.71 -1.70 12.50
CA VAL A 95 30.84 -2.53 12.06
C VAL A 95 31.33 -3.35 13.23
N TRP A 96 31.42 -4.66 13.04
CA TRP A 96 32.03 -5.58 13.98
C TRP A 96 33.54 -5.45 13.92
N ALA A 97 34.09 -4.54 14.69
CA ALA A 97 35.53 -4.38 14.88
C ALA A 97 35.82 -4.24 16.38
N GLY A 98 35.75 -5.34 17.12
CA GLY A 98 36.26 -5.48 18.50
C GLY A 98 35.76 -4.51 19.60
N ALA A 99 35.32 -3.35 19.22
CA ALA A 99 34.53 -2.38 19.97
C ALA A 99 33.43 -1.89 19.02
N TRP A 100 32.23 -1.70 19.53
CA TRP A 100 31.04 -1.20 18.78
C TRP A 100 31.35 0.18 18.16
N SER A 101 32.14 0.20 17.09
CA SER A 101 32.40 1.39 16.31
C SER A 101 31.42 1.49 15.18
N TRP A 102 30.72 2.61 15.14
CA TRP A 102 29.78 2.94 14.05
C TRP A 102 30.57 3.64 12.96
N ILE A 103 30.62 3.07 11.76
CA ILE A 103 31.06 3.85 10.60
C ILE A 103 29.92 4.77 10.22
N VAL A 104 30.11 6.05 10.48
CA VAL A 104 29.19 7.11 10.05
C VAL A 104 29.65 7.58 8.68
N ILE A 105 28.88 7.28 7.65
CA ILE A 105 29.09 7.83 6.31
C ILE A 105 28.31 9.15 6.24
N PRO A 106 28.99 10.30 6.25
CA PRO A 106 28.33 11.60 6.13
C PRO A 106 27.85 11.76 4.67
N LEU A 107 26.58 11.56 4.44
CA LEU A 107 25.91 11.91 3.19
C LEU A 107 25.17 13.24 3.41
N PRO A 108 25.16 14.17 2.45
CA PRO A 108 24.25 15.30 2.53
C PRO A 108 22.81 14.83 2.51
N PRO A 109 21.85 15.60 3.08
CA PRO A 109 20.44 15.30 2.95
C PRO A 109 20.09 15.05 1.48
N LEU A 110 19.48 13.89 1.21
CA LEU A 110 19.19 13.47 -0.15
C LEU A 110 17.94 14.18 -0.67
N ALA A 111 17.92 14.42 -1.97
CA ALA A 111 16.73 14.90 -2.66
C ALA A 111 15.54 13.95 -2.44
N PRO A 112 14.29 14.45 -2.37
CA PRO A 112 13.12 13.67 -2.01
C PRO A 112 12.90 12.44 -2.90
N GLU A 113 13.20 12.53 -4.19
CA GLU A 113 13.11 11.40 -5.12
C GLU A 113 14.07 10.26 -4.75
N LEU A 114 15.31 10.58 -4.37
CA LEU A 114 16.30 9.58 -3.96
C LEU A 114 15.97 9.00 -2.59
N ALA A 115 15.44 9.80 -1.69
CA ALA A 115 14.99 9.35 -0.37
C ALA A 115 13.81 8.37 -0.48
N ILE A 116 12.81 8.69 -1.34
CA ILE A 116 11.68 7.80 -1.61
C ILE A 116 12.16 6.50 -2.27
N LEU A 117 13.06 6.60 -3.25
CA LEU A 117 13.62 5.41 -3.91
C LEU A 117 14.38 4.54 -2.91
N GLY A 118 15.21 5.13 -2.04
CA GLY A 118 15.94 4.42 -0.99
C GLY A 118 15.01 3.67 -0.04
N GLY A 119 13.95 4.33 0.45
CA GLY A 119 12.92 3.70 1.29
C GLY A 119 12.19 2.56 0.56
N THR A 120 11.85 2.78 -0.71
CA THR A 120 11.19 1.77 -1.54
C THR A 120 12.07 0.54 -1.76
N MET A 121 13.35 0.72 -2.07
CA MET A 121 14.31 -0.38 -2.25
C MET A 121 14.54 -1.14 -0.94
N PHE A 122 14.60 -0.43 0.18
CA PHE A 122 14.72 -1.05 1.50
C PHE A 122 13.51 -1.94 1.83
N ALA A 123 12.29 -1.46 1.53
CA ALA A 123 11.08 -2.28 1.69
C ALA A 123 11.09 -3.52 0.78
N GLY A 124 11.56 -3.39 -0.45
CA GLY A 124 11.76 -4.52 -1.35
C GLY A 124 12.76 -5.55 -0.79
N PHE A 125 13.88 -5.09 -0.25
CA PHE A 125 14.88 -5.93 0.42
C PHE A 125 14.29 -6.67 1.63
N LEU A 126 13.58 -5.95 2.51
CA LEU A 126 12.85 -6.57 3.63
C LEU A 126 11.80 -7.56 3.13
N GLY A 127 11.14 -7.25 2.01
CA GLY A 127 10.18 -8.12 1.35
C GLY A 127 10.79 -9.45 0.91
N VAL A 128 12.02 -9.45 0.38
CA VAL A 128 12.76 -10.68 0.03
C VAL A 128 13.04 -11.51 1.27
N ILE A 129 13.54 -10.89 2.36
CA ILE A 129 13.85 -11.58 3.60
C ILE A 129 12.58 -12.18 4.22
N ALA A 130 11.58 -11.35 4.47
CA ALA A 130 10.32 -11.77 5.10
C ALA A 130 9.56 -12.78 4.24
N GLY A 131 9.51 -12.58 2.92
CA GLY A 131 8.87 -13.48 1.97
C GLY A 131 9.54 -14.85 1.92
N SER A 132 10.87 -14.91 1.92
CA SER A 132 11.63 -16.18 1.91
C SER A 132 11.36 -17.02 3.17
N LEU A 133 11.08 -16.39 4.29
CA LEU A 133 10.76 -17.05 5.56
C LEU A 133 9.27 -17.46 5.62
N ALA A 134 8.37 -16.55 5.23
CA ALA A 134 6.93 -16.72 5.42
C ALA A 134 6.28 -17.65 4.39
N ILE A 135 6.70 -17.61 3.11
CA ILE A 135 6.01 -18.29 2.01
C ILE A 135 6.13 -19.82 2.08
N ARG A 136 7.09 -20.35 2.85
CA ARG A 136 7.22 -21.79 3.12
C ARG A 136 6.00 -22.38 3.85
N ARG A 137 5.16 -21.54 4.42
CA ARG A 137 3.95 -21.93 5.15
C ARG A 137 2.72 -21.31 4.45
N GLN A 138 1.59 -21.98 4.58
CA GLN A 138 0.34 -21.57 3.92
C GLN A 138 -0.75 -21.24 4.93
N GLY A 139 -1.77 -20.52 4.47
CA GLY A 139 -2.94 -20.20 5.26
C GLY A 139 -2.64 -19.36 6.50
N ILE A 140 -3.18 -19.78 7.63
CA ILE A 140 -3.06 -19.05 8.90
C ILE A 140 -1.62 -18.95 9.40
N TYR A 141 -0.79 -19.96 9.14
CA TYR A 141 0.61 -19.95 9.55
C TYR A 141 1.41 -18.85 8.83
N PHE A 142 1.13 -18.60 7.57
CA PHE A 142 1.71 -17.47 6.82
C PHE A 142 1.34 -16.14 7.46
N ALA A 143 0.06 -15.95 7.82
CA ALA A 143 -0.43 -14.75 8.46
C ALA A 143 0.24 -14.53 9.85
N MET A 144 0.39 -15.59 10.64
CA MET A 144 1.04 -15.53 11.96
C MET A 144 2.53 -15.19 11.85
N ILE A 145 3.27 -15.79 10.89
CA ILE A 145 4.70 -15.50 10.69
C ILE A 145 4.88 -14.03 10.26
N THR A 146 4.07 -13.54 9.34
CA THR A 146 4.15 -12.14 8.90
C THR A 146 3.80 -11.17 10.03
N LEU A 147 2.84 -11.52 10.90
CA LEU A 147 2.52 -10.75 12.10
C LEU A 147 3.70 -10.73 13.08
N ALA A 148 4.32 -11.88 13.35
CA ALA A 148 5.47 -11.97 14.24
C ALA A 148 6.66 -11.14 13.73
N LEU A 149 6.94 -11.19 12.42
CA LEU A 149 7.97 -10.36 11.80
C LEU A 149 7.64 -8.87 11.91
N ALA A 150 6.38 -8.47 11.71
CA ALA A 150 5.95 -7.09 11.89
C ALA A 150 6.16 -6.61 13.33
N GLN A 151 5.82 -7.43 14.33
CA GLN A 151 6.04 -7.09 15.73
C GLN A 151 7.53 -7.00 16.09
N MET A 152 8.35 -7.90 15.55
CA MET A 152 9.81 -7.81 15.72
C MET A 152 10.34 -6.48 15.17
N MET A 153 9.91 -6.08 13.97
CA MET A 153 10.32 -4.84 13.34
C MET A 153 9.76 -3.59 14.05
N TYR A 154 8.58 -3.70 14.66
CA TYR A 154 8.00 -2.66 15.50
C TYR A 154 8.85 -2.41 16.76
N PHE A 155 9.18 -3.47 17.51
CA PHE A 155 10.02 -3.33 18.70
C PHE A 155 11.44 -2.86 18.36
N PHE A 156 11.96 -3.27 17.21
CA PHE A 156 13.22 -2.76 16.73
C PHE A 156 13.14 -1.24 16.43
N ALA A 157 12.07 -0.78 15.77
CA ALA A 157 11.84 0.65 15.52
C ALA A 157 11.67 1.43 16.82
N LEU A 158 11.02 0.87 17.84
CA LEU A 158 10.82 1.51 19.14
C LEU A 158 12.15 1.74 19.89
N GLN A 159 13.08 0.80 19.78
CA GLN A 159 14.36 0.85 20.52
C GLN A 159 15.50 1.51 19.75
N ALA A 160 15.42 1.59 18.45
CA ALA A 160 16.47 2.14 17.62
C ALA A 160 16.54 3.67 17.76
N LYS A 161 17.74 4.21 18.08
CA LYS A 161 17.92 5.66 18.25
C LYS A 161 17.68 6.45 16.97
N PHE A 162 17.96 5.88 15.81
CA PHE A 162 17.83 6.58 14.52
C PHE A 162 16.37 6.76 14.06
N THR A 163 15.44 6.00 14.61
CA THR A 163 13.99 6.11 14.32
C THR A 163 13.30 7.19 15.18
N GLY A 164 13.96 7.66 16.24
CA GLY A 164 13.38 8.59 17.22
C GLY A 164 12.45 7.92 18.25
N GLY A 165 12.41 6.58 18.31
CA GLY A 165 11.61 5.83 19.27
C GLY A 165 10.10 6.09 19.12
N GLU A 166 9.42 6.43 20.23
CA GLU A 166 7.99 6.72 20.24
C GLU A 166 7.60 7.96 19.45
N ASP A 167 8.45 9.00 19.44
CA ASP A 167 8.18 10.26 18.75
C ASP A 167 8.30 10.15 17.23
N GLY A 168 9.04 9.17 16.74
CA GLY A 168 9.33 9.02 15.32
C GLY A 168 10.24 10.12 14.76
N ILE A 169 10.33 10.22 13.43
CA ILE A 169 11.07 11.29 12.75
C ILE A 169 10.09 12.35 12.31
N GLN A 170 10.12 13.49 13.01
CA GLN A 170 9.27 14.65 12.73
C GLN A 170 10.00 15.69 11.88
N ALA A 171 9.24 16.63 11.30
CA ALA A 171 9.76 17.74 10.50
C ALA A 171 10.70 17.27 9.37
N VAL A 172 10.28 16.25 8.63
CA VAL A 172 10.99 15.77 7.44
C VAL A 172 10.88 16.82 6.34
N PRO A 173 11.99 17.32 5.79
CA PRO A 173 11.93 18.34 4.75
C PRO A 173 11.34 17.76 3.47
N ARG A 174 10.46 18.51 2.80
CA ARG A 174 9.89 18.12 1.49
C ARG A 174 10.89 18.31 0.37
N GLY A 175 11.76 19.31 0.48
CA GLY A 175 12.83 19.58 -0.47
C GLY A 175 12.34 20.03 -1.85
N ARG A 176 13.24 19.98 -2.83
CA ARG A 176 12.97 20.32 -4.23
C ARG A 176 13.11 19.11 -5.12
N LEU A 177 12.05 18.78 -5.86
CA LEU A 177 12.06 17.70 -6.83
C LEU A 177 12.98 18.08 -8.00
N PHE A 178 13.97 17.24 -8.29
CA PHE A 178 15.01 17.47 -9.31
C PHE A 178 15.69 18.86 -9.21
N GLY A 179 15.68 19.46 -8.02
CA GLY A 179 16.25 20.80 -7.80
C GLY A 179 15.43 21.97 -8.36
N VAL A 180 14.31 21.73 -9.04
CA VAL A 180 13.52 22.73 -9.77
C VAL A 180 12.17 23.00 -9.10
N ILE A 181 11.41 21.93 -8.80
CA ILE A 181 10.02 22.06 -8.31
C ILE A 181 10.06 22.06 -6.77
N ASP A 182 9.59 23.15 -6.17
CA ASP A 182 9.46 23.27 -4.73
C ASP A 182 8.25 22.47 -4.22
N LEU A 183 8.51 21.44 -3.42
CA LEU A 183 7.50 20.58 -2.81
C LEU A 183 6.92 21.14 -1.51
N ASP A 184 7.41 22.29 -1.01
CA ASP A 184 6.78 22.97 0.12
C ASP A 184 5.43 23.55 -0.26
N ASN A 185 5.23 23.83 -1.55
CA ASN A 185 3.90 24.14 -2.08
C ASN A 185 3.03 22.87 -2.03
N THR A 186 1.94 22.92 -1.25
CA THR A 186 1.03 21.78 -1.04
C THR A 186 0.41 21.28 -2.35
N MET A 187 0.13 22.17 -3.31
CA MET A 187 -0.41 21.77 -4.60
C MET A 187 0.62 21.04 -5.46
N ALA A 188 1.88 21.51 -5.45
CA ALA A 188 2.97 20.81 -6.14
C ALA A 188 3.21 19.41 -5.54
N MET A 189 3.18 19.31 -4.20
CA MET A 189 3.25 18.02 -3.50
C MET A 189 2.08 17.11 -3.87
N TYR A 190 0.86 17.64 -3.94
CA TYR A 190 -0.32 16.86 -4.35
C TYR A 190 -0.14 16.28 -5.76
N VAL A 191 0.27 17.11 -6.72
CA VAL A 191 0.49 16.66 -8.11
C VAL A 191 1.58 15.60 -8.17
N PHE A 192 2.66 15.76 -7.40
CA PHE A 192 3.73 14.76 -7.32
C PHE A 192 3.20 13.43 -6.77
N VAL A 193 2.49 13.44 -5.64
CA VAL A 193 1.92 12.21 -5.04
C VAL A 193 0.89 11.56 -5.97
N ALA A 194 0.06 12.36 -6.64
CA ALA A 194 -0.89 11.86 -7.63
C ALA A 194 -0.17 11.19 -8.82
N ALA A 195 0.93 11.77 -9.30
CA ALA A 195 1.74 11.16 -10.36
C ALA A 195 2.37 9.84 -9.92
N VAL A 196 2.94 9.77 -8.72
CA VAL A 196 3.48 8.52 -8.12
C VAL A 196 2.38 7.47 -7.99
N PHE A 197 1.22 7.85 -7.48
CA PHE A 197 0.06 6.96 -7.35
C PHE A 197 -0.39 6.41 -8.70
N VAL A 198 -0.59 7.25 -9.71
CA VAL A 198 -1.03 6.83 -11.06
C VAL A 198 0.00 5.91 -11.69
N ALA A 199 1.29 6.24 -11.61
CA ALA A 199 2.36 5.40 -12.15
C ALA A 199 2.38 4.00 -11.49
N ALA A 200 2.32 3.95 -10.16
CA ALA A 200 2.29 2.70 -9.40
C ALA A 200 0.99 1.90 -9.65
N PHE A 201 -0.16 2.58 -9.74
CA PHE A 201 -1.45 1.95 -10.07
C PHE A 201 -1.43 1.31 -11.46
N LEU A 202 -0.89 2.01 -12.47
CA LEU A 202 -0.72 1.48 -13.83
C LEU A 202 0.23 0.28 -13.84
N LEU A 203 1.30 0.32 -13.03
CA LEU A 203 2.22 -0.81 -12.86
C LEU A 203 1.49 -2.02 -12.29
N ILE A 204 0.71 -1.84 -11.21
CA ILE A 204 -0.11 -2.90 -10.61
C ILE A 204 -1.11 -3.46 -11.63
N TYR A 205 -1.80 -2.59 -12.36
CA TYR A 205 -2.74 -2.99 -13.41
C TYR A 205 -2.06 -3.83 -14.50
N ARG A 206 -0.86 -3.44 -14.92
CA ARG A 206 -0.06 -4.19 -15.90
C ARG A 206 0.39 -5.55 -15.35
N ILE A 207 0.79 -5.62 -14.08
CA ILE A 207 1.18 -6.88 -13.42
C ILE A 207 0.00 -7.85 -13.37
N ILE A 208 -1.17 -7.38 -12.95
CA ILE A 208 -2.38 -8.21 -12.81
C ILE A 208 -2.84 -8.80 -14.15
N ASN A 209 -2.70 -8.04 -15.24
CA ASN A 209 -3.09 -8.46 -16.59
C ASN A 209 -1.94 -9.09 -17.40
N SER A 210 -0.80 -9.35 -16.78
CA SER A 210 0.33 -10.06 -17.39
C SER A 210 0.18 -11.58 -17.25
N PRO A 211 0.93 -12.38 -18.01
CA PRO A 211 0.99 -13.84 -17.81
C PRO A 211 1.32 -14.24 -16.36
N PHE A 212 2.12 -13.42 -15.67
CA PHE A 212 2.42 -13.61 -14.25
C PHE A 212 1.15 -13.50 -13.39
N GLY A 213 0.32 -12.48 -13.63
CA GLY A 213 -0.92 -12.27 -12.90
C GLY A 213 -1.94 -13.41 -13.14
N GLU A 214 -2.02 -13.94 -14.36
CA GLU A 214 -2.91 -15.08 -14.66
C GLU A 214 -2.46 -16.36 -13.93
N VAL A 215 -1.15 -16.63 -13.89
CA VAL A 215 -0.62 -17.76 -13.11
C VAL A 215 -0.89 -17.57 -11.61
N LEU A 216 -0.75 -16.34 -11.10
CA LEU A 216 -1.00 -16.03 -9.69
C LEU A 216 -2.48 -16.28 -9.32
N LYS A 217 -3.43 -15.89 -10.18
CA LYS A 217 -4.87 -16.19 -10.02
C LYS A 217 -5.13 -17.70 -10.04
N ALA A 218 -4.50 -18.44 -10.96
CA ALA A 218 -4.62 -19.89 -11.03
C ALA A 218 -4.10 -20.58 -9.76
N ILE A 219 -2.98 -20.09 -9.19
CA ILE A 219 -2.44 -20.58 -7.90
C ILE A 219 -3.42 -20.31 -6.77
N ARG A 220 -4.04 -19.12 -6.73
CA ARG A 220 -5.05 -18.78 -5.73
C ARG A 220 -6.28 -19.68 -5.80
N GLU A 221 -6.74 -20.01 -7.00
CA GLU A 221 -7.93 -20.85 -7.20
C GLU A 221 -7.67 -22.32 -6.82
N ASN A 222 -6.56 -22.88 -7.28
CA ASN A 222 -6.20 -24.28 -6.98
C ASN A 222 -4.68 -24.49 -7.09
N GLU A 223 -3.98 -24.35 -5.97
CA GLU A 223 -2.53 -24.51 -5.90
C GLU A 223 -2.05 -25.92 -6.26
N PRO A 224 -2.67 -27.03 -5.76
CA PRO A 224 -2.27 -28.39 -6.16
C PRO A 224 -2.33 -28.61 -7.68
N ARG A 225 -3.34 -28.03 -8.33
CA ARG A 225 -3.47 -28.10 -9.79
C ARG A 225 -2.36 -27.34 -10.50
N ALA A 226 -2.01 -26.14 -10.01
CA ALA A 226 -0.90 -25.38 -10.57
C ALA A 226 0.44 -26.14 -10.45
N ILE A 227 0.68 -26.82 -9.33
CA ILE A 227 1.86 -27.66 -9.11
C ILE A 227 1.87 -28.84 -10.08
N SER A 228 0.73 -29.52 -10.28
CA SER A 228 0.65 -30.65 -11.22
C SER A 228 0.89 -30.24 -12.69
N LEU A 229 0.66 -28.96 -13.02
CA LEU A 229 0.97 -28.36 -14.31
C LEU A 229 2.44 -27.91 -14.44
N GLY A 230 3.27 -28.13 -13.41
CA GLY A 230 4.69 -27.82 -13.42
C GLY A 230 5.07 -26.40 -12.96
N TYR A 231 4.12 -25.60 -12.48
CA TYR A 231 4.43 -24.26 -11.95
C TYR A 231 5.12 -24.33 -10.58
N ARG A 232 6.16 -23.55 -10.40
CA ARG A 232 6.85 -23.39 -9.09
C ARG A 232 6.12 -22.33 -8.27
N THR A 233 5.02 -22.72 -7.62
CA THR A 233 4.09 -21.81 -6.93
C THR A 233 4.77 -20.93 -5.89
N GLU A 234 5.75 -21.46 -5.14
CA GLU A 234 6.51 -20.69 -4.14
C GLU A 234 7.24 -19.48 -4.74
N ARG A 235 7.83 -19.63 -5.94
CA ARG A 235 8.52 -18.51 -6.59
C ARG A 235 7.56 -17.43 -7.05
N TYR A 236 6.41 -17.81 -7.59
CA TYR A 236 5.37 -16.86 -7.99
C TYR A 236 4.83 -16.09 -6.78
N LYS A 237 4.56 -16.77 -5.67
CA LYS A 237 4.14 -16.16 -4.41
C LYS A 237 5.22 -15.23 -3.85
N LEU A 238 6.50 -15.63 -3.89
CA LEU A 238 7.61 -14.79 -3.42
C LEU A 238 7.73 -13.50 -4.24
N VAL A 239 7.70 -13.59 -5.55
CA VAL A 239 7.77 -12.42 -6.43
C VAL A 239 6.58 -11.51 -6.19
N ALA A 240 5.36 -12.05 -6.06
CA ALA A 240 4.16 -11.27 -5.74
C ALA A 240 4.28 -10.56 -4.38
N PHE A 241 4.81 -11.26 -3.37
CA PHE A 241 5.02 -10.70 -2.04
C PHE A 241 6.05 -9.55 -2.06
N VAL A 242 7.19 -9.75 -2.73
CA VAL A 242 8.24 -8.73 -2.86
C VAL A 242 7.73 -7.50 -3.62
N MET A 243 7.00 -7.70 -4.73
CA MET A 243 6.40 -6.58 -5.46
C MET A 243 5.39 -5.82 -4.61
N SER A 244 4.52 -6.54 -3.87
CA SER A 244 3.57 -5.92 -2.94
C SER A 244 4.28 -5.15 -1.83
N ALA A 245 5.33 -5.72 -1.20
CA ALA A 245 6.15 -5.07 -0.18
C ALA A 245 6.84 -3.80 -0.71
N THR A 246 7.39 -3.86 -1.93
CA THR A 246 8.05 -2.71 -2.57
C THR A 246 7.06 -1.58 -2.83
N LEU A 247 5.87 -1.88 -3.34
CA LEU A 247 4.82 -0.91 -3.60
C LEU A 247 4.23 -0.33 -2.31
N ALA A 248 4.08 -1.15 -1.27
CA ALA A 248 3.72 -0.69 0.08
C ALA A 248 4.78 0.25 0.65
N GLY A 249 6.07 -0.08 0.44
CA GLY A 249 7.18 0.78 0.80
C GLY A 249 7.20 2.11 0.03
N LEU A 250 6.88 2.10 -1.26
CA LEU A 250 6.73 3.32 -2.05
C LEU A 250 5.64 4.23 -1.47
N ALA A 251 4.50 3.65 -1.06
CA ALA A 251 3.43 4.41 -0.42
C ALA A 251 3.87 5.03 0.92
N GLY A 252 4.58 4.26 1.76
CA GLY A 252 5.08 4.72 3.06
C GLY A 252 6.16 5.80 2.94
N ALA A 253 7.14 5.59 2.06
CA ALA A 253 8.19 6.57 1.78
C ALA A 253 7.62 7.90 1.24
N THR A 254 6.67 7.81 0.31
CA THR A 254 5.98 9.00 -0.25
C THR A 254 5.18 9.72 0.84
N LYS A 255 4.45 8.97 1.70
CA LYS A 255 3.71 9.53 2.84
C LYS A 255 4.64 10.30 3.79
N ALA A 256 5.80 9.73 4.14
CA ALA A 256 6.74 10.34 5.08
C ALA A 256 7.24 11.70 4.59
N ILE A 257 7.59 11.82 3.33
CA ILE A 257 8.03 13.10 2.72
C ILE A 257 6.85 14.07 2.61
N ALA A 258 5.68 13.58 2.14
CA ALA A 258 4.53 14.43 1.87
C ALA A 258 3.91 15.02 3.14
N ILE A 259 3.81 14.22 4.22
CA ILE A 259 3.24 14.65 5.50
C ILE A 259 4.30 15.27 6.42
N GLY A 260 5.59 15.00 6.15
CA GLY A 260 6.70 15.47 6.97
C GLY A 260 6.91 14.67 8.26
N LEU A 261 6.37 13.43 8.31
CA LEU A 261 6.38 12.60 9.53
C LEU A 261 6.51 11.11 9.18
N ALA A 262 7.46 10.42 9.81
CA ALA A 262 7.51 8.97 9.91
C ALA A 262 7.23 8.56 11.35
N SER A 263 6.10 7.90 11.58
CA SER A 263 5.61 7.59 12.93
C SER A 263 5.72 6.10 13.26
N LEU A 264 5.84 5.80 14.54
CA LEU A 264 5.84 4.43 15.04
C LEU A 264 4.52 3.69 14.75
N SER A 265 3.40 4.43 14.72
CA SER A 265 2.07 3.88 14.38
C SER A 265 2.01 3.29 12.95
N ASP A 266 2.84 3.78 12.03
CA ASP A 266 2.90 3.26 10.67
C ASP A 266 3.51 1.85 10.57
N VAL A 267 4.29 1.45 11.57
CA VAL A 267 4.92 0.12 11.65
C VAL A 267 4.05 -0.86 12.43
N GLN A 268 3.11 -0.38 13.24
CA GLN A 268 2.27 -1.22 14.08
C GLN A 268 1.40 -2.16 13.25
N TRP A 269 1.15 -3.37 13.78
CA TRP A 269 0.31 -4.37 13.11
C TRP A 269 -1.13 -3.89 12.85
N GLN A 270 -1.64 -2.96 13.67
CA GLN A 270 -2.95 -2.33 13.48
C GLN A 270 -3.05 -1.66 12.11
N MET A 271 -1.98 -1.04 11.64
CA MET A 271 -1.91 -0.46 10.30
C MET A 271 -2.09 -1.54 9.20
N SER A 272 -1.55 -2.76 9.41
CA SER A 272 -1.87 -3.89 8.52
C SER A 272 -3.35 -4.29 8.59
N GLY A 273 -3.98 -4.21 9.76
CA GLY A 273 -5.42 -4.38 9.93
C GLY A 273 -6.21 -3.33 9.14
N GLU A 274 -5.82 -2.05 9.23
CA GLU A 274 -6.49 -0.97 8.50
C GLU A 274 -6.43 -1.17 6.97
N VAL A 275 -5.29 -1.58 6.42
CA VAL A 275 -5.20 -1.84 4.98
C VAL A 275 -6.04 -3.04 4.54
N VAL A 276 -6.17 -4.05 5.40
CA VAL A 276 -7.13 -5.15 5.17
C VAL A 276 -8.55 -4.59 5.10
N LEU A 277 -8.93 -3.70 6.03
CA LEU A 277 -10.25 -3.05 6.04
C LEU A 277 -10.48 -2.24 4.75
N MET A 278 -9.51 -1.43 4.34
CA MET A 278 -9.57 -0.64 3.10
C MET A 278 -9.83 -1.54 1.89
N THR A 279 -9.12 -2.66 1.79
CA THR A 279 -9.27 -3.59 0.66
C THR A 279 -10.58 -4.37 0.70
N LEU A 280 -11.05 -4.76 1.89
CA LEU A 280 -12.34 -5.47 2.06
C LEU A 280 -13.52 -4.57 1.75
N VAL A 281 -13.56 -3.37 2.34
CA VAL A 281 -14.63 -2.40 2.10
C VAL A 281 -14.69 -2.01 0.62
N GLY A 282 -13.53 -1.80 0.01
CA GLY A 282 -13.46 -1.46 -1.41
C GLY A 282 -13.89 -2.60 -2.33
N GLY A 283 -13.51 -3.84 -1.99
CA GLY A 283 -13.78 -5.06 -2.75
C GLY A 283 -12.50 -5.81 -3.13
N LEU A 284 -12.29 -6.94 -2.47
CA LEU A 284 -11.13 -7.81 -2.72
C LEU A 284 -11.08 -8.31 -4.17
N GLY A 285 -9.88 -8.26 -4.76
CA GLY A 285 -9.63 -8.78 -6.10
C GLY A 285 -10.17 -7.89 -7.23
N THR A 286 -10.75 -6.73 -6.91
CA THR A 286 -11.08 -5.69 -7.90
C THR A 286 -9.91 -4.72 -8.05
N VAL A 287 -9.75 -4.12 -9.23
CA VAL A 287 -8.62 -3.21 -9.50
C VAL A 287 -8.84 -1.86 -8.79
N PHE A 288 -10.04 -1.31 -8.85
CA PHE A 288 -10.39 0.01 -8.31
C PHE A 288 -10.92 -0.04 -6.86
N GLY A 289 -11.30 -1.24 -6.37
CA GLY A 289 -11.83 -1.40 -5.02
C GLY A 289 -10.97 -0.78 -3.94
N PRO A 290 -9.70 -1.15 -3.84
CA PRO A 290 -8.82 -0.63 -2.78
C PRO A 290 -8.69 0.90 -2.77
N VAL A 291 -8.78 1.54 -3.95
CA VAL A 291 -8.75 3.01 -4.07
C VAL A 291 -9.98 3.63 -3.40
N VAL A 292 -11.17 3.09 -3.72
CA VAL A 292 -12.43 3.54 -3.13
C VAL A 292 -12.47 3.24 -1.64
N GLY A 293 -12.05 2.04 -1.23
CA GLY A 293 -11.99 1.65 0.18
C GLY A 293 -11.06 2.53 1.01
N ALA A 294 -9.86 2.83 0.49
CA ALA A 294 -8.94 3.75 1.14
C ALA A 294 -9.52 5.17 1.25
N ALA A 295 -10.15 5.68 0.18
CA ALA A 295 -10.79 6.99 0.20
C ALA A 295 -11.90 7.06 1.26
N ILE A 296 -12.75 6.03 1.38
CA ILE A 296 -13.80 5.95 2.39
C ILE A 296 -13.21 5.94 3.80
N ILE A 297 -12.21 5.09 4.07
CA ILE A 297 -11.62 4.96 5.41
C ILE A 297 -10.90 6.25 5.81
N VAL A 298 -10.12 6.86 4.92
CA VAL A 298 -9.42 8.12 5.20
C VAL A 298 -10.42 9.26 5.40
N ALA A 299 -11.46 9.37 4.58
CA ALA A 299 -12.51 10.37 4.77
C ALA A 299 -13.23 10.19 6.13
N MET A 300 -13.53 8.95 6.52
CA MET A 300 -14.07 8.66 7.85
C MET A 300 -13.12 9.10 8.95
N GLN A 301 -11.83 8.75 8.88
CA GLN A 301 -10.84 9.15 9.88
C GLN A 301 -10.78 10.68 10.01
N THR A 302 -10.78 11.41 8.90
CA THR A 302 -10.73 12.88 8.89
C THR A 302 -12.00 13.49 9.50
N GLN A 303 -13.18 13.00 9.15
CA GLN A 303 -14.45 13.53 9.65
C GLN A 303 -14.72 13.16 11.11
N LEU A 304 -14.22 12.03 11.58
CA LEU A 304 -14.45 11.53 12.93
C LEU A 304 -13.41 12.01 13.95
N VAL A 305 -12.38 12.77 13.54
CA VAL A 305 -11.32 13.28 14.45
C VAL A 305 -11.91 13.96 15.70
N GLY A 306 -13.03 14.66 15.57
CA GLY A 306 -13.71 15.34 16.69
C GLY A 306 -14.24 14.40 17.80
N PHE A 307 -14.38 13.10 17.53
CA PHE A 307 -14.87 12.11 18.50
C PHE A 307 -13.75 11.45 19.34
N GLY A 308 -12.49 11.86 19.16
CA GLY A 308 -11.35 11.38 19.95
C GLY A 308 -11.23 9.86 19.95
N GLN A 309 -11.20 9.23 21.13
CA GLN A 309 -11.01 7.77 21.28
C GLN A 309 -12.14 6.92 20.69
N TRP A 310 -13.33 7.48 20.48
CA TRP A 310 -14.47 6.79 19.89
C TRP A 310 -14.30 6.49 18.40
N VAL A 311 -13.36 7.15 17.72
CA VAL A 311 -13.10 6.97 16.28
C VAL A 311 -12.89 5.50 15.94
N THR A 312 -12.04 4.81 16.71
CA THR A 312 -11.71 3.39 16.46
C THR A 312 -12.94 2.48 16.64
N ILE A 313 -13.79 2.77 17.64
CA ILE A 313 -15.01 1.99 17.89
C ILE A 313 -16.01 2.21 16.75
N ILE A 314 -16.24 3.47 16.37
CA ILE A 314 -17.15 3.83 15.27
C ILE A 314 -16.67 3.19 13.97
N GLN A 315 -15.37 3.26 13.68
CA GLN A 315 -14.75 2.65 12.51
C GLN A 315 -14.97 1.14 12.50
N GLY A 316 -14.80 0.46 13.65
CA GLY A 316 -15.06 -0.97 13.80
C GLY A 316 -16.53 -1.33 13.52
N ILE A 317 -17.48 -0.56 14.06
CA ILE A 317 -18.92 -0.78 13.82
C ILE A 317 -19.25 -0.61 12.33
N ILE A 318 -18.80 0.48 11.71
CA ILE A 318 -19.03 0.75 10.29
C ILE A 318 -18.44 -0.37 9.44
N PHE A 319 -17.24 -0.84 9.80
CA PHE A 319 -16.62 -1.99 9.11
C PHE A 319 -17.51 -3.24 9.18
N VAL A 320 -17.97 -3.63 10.37
CA VAL A 320 -18.84 -4.80 10.54
C VAL A 320 -20.11 -4.64 9.68
N VAL A 321 -20.73 -3.47 9.71
CA VAL A 321 -21.92 -3.17 8.90
C VAL A 321 -21.60 -3.26 7.40
N CYS A 322 -20.48 -2.68 6.95
CA CYS A 322 -20.08 -2.74 5.55
C CYS A 322 -19.83 -4.18 5.08
N VAL A 323 -19.14 -5.00 5.89
CA VAL A 323 -18.86 -6.41 5.52
C VAL A 323 -20.13 -7.25 5.49
N LEU A 324 -21.07 -6.99 6.39
CA LEU A 324 -22.37 -7.71 6.40
C LEU A 324 -23.27 -7.31 5.23
N LEU A 325 -23.30 -6.03 4.87
CA LEU A 325 -24.14 -5.50 3.79
C LEU A 325 -23.53 -5.75 2.40
N PHE A 326 -22.22 -5.55 2.26
CA PHE A 326 -21.51 -5.58 0.98
C PHE A 326 -20.57 -6.79 0.90
N ARG A 327 -21.10 -7.98 0.69
CA ARG A 327 -20.32 -9.23 0.59
C ARG A 327 -19.21 -9.19 -0.47
N ARG A 328 -19.37 -8.38 -1.53
CA ARG A 328 -18.40 -8.19 -2.62
C ARG A 328 -17.62 -6.87 -2.51
N GLY A 329 -17.80 -6.15 -1.40
CA GLY A 329 -17.31 -4.79 -1.23
C GLY A 329 -18.12 -3.76 -2.02
N VAL A 330 -17.90 -2.47 -1.71
CA VAL A 330 -18.68 -1.36 -2.31
C VAL A 330 -18.56 -1.35 -3.83
N VAL A 331 -17.35 -1.49 -4.37
CA VAL A 331 -17.12 -1.47 -5.84
C VAL A 331 -17.67 -2.73 -6.49
N GLY A 332 -17.57 -3.90 -5.83
CA GLY A 332 -18.10 -5.15 -6.35
C GLY A 332 -19.64 -5.16 -6.44
N GLU A 333 -20.33 -4.62 -5.44
CA GLU A 333 -21.79 -4.48 -5.45
C GLU A 333 -22.26 -3.44 -6.46
N LEU A 334 -21.55 -2.30 -6.55
CA LEU A 334 -21.85 -1.26 -7.53
C LEU A 334 -21.67 -1.79 -8.97
N ALA A 335 -20.61 -2.55 -9.22
CA ALA A 335 -20.37 -3.19 -10.51
C ALA A 335 -21.46 -4.22 -10.85
N ALA A 336 -21.90 -5.02 -9.87
CA ALA A 336 -22.98 -5.97 -10.03
C ALA A 336 -24.31 -5.26 -10.34
N TRP A 337 -24.62 -4.15 -9.65
CA TRP A 337 -25.82 -3.34 -9.87
C TRP A 337 -25.81 -2.68 -11.26
N LEU A 338 -24.68 -2.14 -11.68
CA LEU A 338 -24.50 -1.54 -13.01
C LEU A 338 -24.33 -2.58 -14.13
N ARG A 339 -24.30 -3.89 -13.79
CA ARG A 339 -24.02 -5.01 -14.72
C ARG A 339 -22.68 -4.85 -15.48
N ILE A 340 -21.71 -4.17 -14.86
CA ILE A 340 -20.37 -3.93 -15.41
C ILE A 340 -19.42 -4.94 -14.79
N ARG A 341 -18.60 -5.63 -15.59
CA ARG A 341 -17.48 -6.45 -15.09
C ARG A 341 -16.23 -5.59 -15.04
N LEU A 342 -15.83 -5.21 -13.83
CA LEU A 342 -14.59 -4.47 -13.53
C LEU A 342 -13.42 -5.42 -13.25
#